data_281ac33eaff88e2afbd46fb9c72be607
#
_entry.id   281ac33eaff88e2afbd46fb9c72be607
#
_cell.length_a   1.000
_cell.length_b   1.000
_cell.length_c   1.000
_cell.angle_alpha   90.00
_cell.angle_beta   90.00
_cell.angle_gamma   90.00
#
_symmetry.space_group_name_H-M   'P 1'
#
loop_
_entity.id
_entity.type
_entity.pdbx_description
1 polymer ?
#
loop_
_entity_poly.entity_id
_entity_poly.type
_entity_poly.pdbx_seq_one_letter_code
_entity_poly.pdbx_strand_id
1 'polypeptide(L)'
;MADAPRPKRNPNSNPSSSETVGNNDDLLNQILLYLPIRSPLRFKSVSKHWLSLITHPHFLHLRTTQPNPRPSGLFFYRYSHQIHPEFDFLSLLHYESPSKPPFKALTFVDDPSDLRILQSCNGLLLCRGLHLYIYNPTTSQFATLPQPPRRVLAPLRCYTTFYAYNLAFDPSKSPYYKVVSINFSWGLPDQYELDIFSSETGLWSPSADPFNGDVSFNPGVFWNGALHWISTSGGDSLYFNVDEERLETMPMPPIPDGWEERRLRYFGESRDHLHLIEIYGPRTTQFNVYAMERDYRGWFVQYRVDIDAIRNAFLEMIRSSLDPSDLHYYQFVILGLIREEKDEESFLVLHIPGKVIRYNFRNKSFRELFDVPRALIMSVFLLKVR
;
A
#
# COMPACT_ATOMS: atom_id res chain seq x y z
N MET A 1 21.26 -11.38 -62.72
CA MET A 1 20.46 -12.14 -61.73
C MET A 1 19.17 -11.38 -61.55
N ALA A 2 18.07 -11.95 -62.02
CA ALA A 2 16.76 -11.27 -62.13
C ALA A 2 16.04 -11.34 -60.79
N ASP A 3 15.50 -10.20 -60.36
CA ASP A 3 14.66 -10.05 -59.19
C ASP A 3 13.35 -10.84 -59.33
N ALA A 4 13.05 -11.69 -58.35
CA ALA A 4 11.79 -12.42 -58.28
C ALA A 4 10.65 -11.49 -57.87
N PRO A 5 9.48 -11.50 -58.50
CA PRO A 5 8.36 -10.62 -58.18
C PRO A 5 7.71 -11.04 -56.87
N ARG A 6 7.44 -10.04 -55.97
CA ARG A 6 6.64 -10.23 -54.77
C ARG A 6 5.21 -10.69 -55.11
N PRO A 7 4.64 -11.65 -54.39
CA PRO A 7 3.28 -12.11 -54.64
C PRO A 7 2.27 -10.97 -54.38
N LYS A 8 1.43 -10.69 -55.37
CA LYS A 8 0.30 -9.75 -55.29
C LYS A 8 -0.78 -10.37 -54.39
N ARG A 9 -1.15 -9.63 -53.33
CA ARG A 9 -2.30 -10.00 -52.48
C ARG A 9 -3.58 -10.04 -53.29
N ASN A 10 -4.34 -11.11 -53.15
CA ASN A 10 -5.64 -11.31 -53.77
C ASN A 10 -6.67 -10.39 -53.08
N PRO A 11 -7.42 -9.51 -53.79
CA PRO A 11 -8.32 -8.56 -53.15
C PRO A 11 -9.61 -9.15 -52.55
N ASN A 12 -9.83 -10.48 -52.67
CA ASN A 12 -11.06 -11.17 -52.22
C ASN A 12 -10.82 -12.19 -51.08
N SER A 13 -9.76 -12.09 -50.31
CA SER A 13 -9.65 -12.93 -49.11
C SER A 13 -10.43 -12.29 -47.96
N ASN A 14 -11.41 -12.99 -47.41
CA ASN A 14 -12.07 -12.62 -46.18
C ASN A 14 -10.99 -12.34 -45.12
N PRO A 15 -11.10 -11.23 -44.37
CA PRO A 15 -10.12 -10.90 -43.34
C PRO A 15 -10.03 -12.07 -42.35
N SER A 16 -8.82 -12.42 -41.97
CA SER A 16 -8.63 -13.44 -40.92
C SER A 16 -9.26 -12.98 -39.62
N SER A 17 -9.67 -13.93 -38.78
CA SER A 17 -10.26 -13.58 -37.45
C SER A 17 -9.35 -12.67 -36.65
N SER A 18 -8.03 -12.78 -36.81
CA SER A 18 -7.04 -11.92 -36.18
C SER A 18 -7.02 -10.49 -36.75
N GLU A 19 -7.23 -10.33 -38.08
CA GLU A 19 -7.35 -9.01 -38.70
C GLU A 19 -8.66 -8.31 -38.34
N THR A 20 -9.74 -9.09 -38.22
CA THR A 20 -11.04 -8.56 -37.77
C THR A 20 -10.98 -8.04 -36.34
N VAL A 21 -10.33 -8.78 -35.42
CA VAL A 21 -10.13 -8.35 -34.02
C VAL A 21 -9.14 -7.17 -33.95
N GLY A 22 -8.05 -7.22 -34.73
CA GLY A 22 -7.02 -6.18 -34.74
C GLY A 22 -7.47 -4.82 -35.28
N ASN A 23 -8.58 -4.80 -36.07
CA ASN A 23 -9.15 -3.58 -36.65
C ASN A 23 -10.43 -3.11 -35.92
N ASN A 24 -10.84 -3.77 -34.85
CA ASN A 24 -12.00 -3.38 -34.03
C ASN A 24 -11.54 -2.82 -32.70
N ASP A 25 -11.63 -1.50 -32.54
CA ASP A 25 -11.18 -0.76 -31.36
C ASP A 25 -11.89 -1.18 -30.07
N ASP A 26 -13.19 -1.50 -30.16
CA ASP A 26 -13.97 -1.92 -28.99
C ASP A 26 -13.53 -3.27 -28.47
N LEU A 27 -13.32 -4.23 -29.39
CA LEU A 27 -12.81 -5.57 -29.03
C LEU A 27 -11.36 -5.48 -28.49
N LEU A 28 -10.51 -4.67 -29.13
CA LEU A 28 -9.15 -4.46 -28.67
C LEU A 28 -9.13 -3.82 -27.27
N ASN A 29 -9.94 -2.81 -27.05
CA ASN A 29 -10.07 -2.17 -25.73
C ASN A 29 -10.52 -3.20 -24.66
N GLN A 30 -11.54 -4.00 -24.94
CA GLN A 30 -11.98 -5.05 -24.02
C GLN A 30 -10.85 -6.05 -23.71
N ILE A 31 -10.17 -6.58 -24.73
CA ILE A 31 -9.07 -7.52 -24.54
C ILE A 31 -7.95 -6.87 -23.71
N LEU A 32 -7.54 -5.65 -24.05
CA LEU A 32 -6.47 -4.92 -23.38
C LEU A 32 -6.82 -4.59 -21.93
N LEU A 33 -8.09 -4.36 -21.60
CA LEU A 33 -8.56 -4.12 -20.23
C LEU A 33 -8.42 -5.35 -19.33
N TYR A 34 -8.62 -6.56 -19.87
CA TYR A 34 -8.49 -7.81 -19.12
C TYR A 34 -7.06 -8.30 -18.96
N LEU A 35 -6.13 -7.77 -19.74
CA LEU A 35 -4.73 -8.23 -19.68
C LEU A 35 -4.00 -7.60 -18.45
N PRO A 36 -3.04 -8.33 -17.86
CA PRO A 36 -2.13 -7.75 -16.87
C PRO A 36 -1.45 -6.49 -17.40
N ILE A 37 -1.30 -5.46 -16.57
CA ILE A 37 -0.81 -4.12 -16.97
C ILE A 37 0.50 -4.14 -17.80
N ARG A 38 1.39 -5.08 -17.51
CA ARG A 38 2.65 -5.24 -18.26
C ARG A 38 2.44 -5.59 -19.73
N SER A 39 1.33 -6.25 -20.06
CA SER A 39 1.02 -6.62 -21.45
C SER A 39 0.62 -5.42 -22.31
N PRO A 40 -0.36 -4.58 -21.92
CA PRO A 40 -0.65 -3.34 -22.62
C PRO A 40 0.57 -2.40 -22.72
N LEU A 41 1.40 -2.30 -21.68
CA LEU A 41 2.62 -1.49 -21.74
C LEU A 41 3.60 -1.97 -22.83
N ARG A 42 3.77 -3.29 -22.98
CA ARG A 42 4.56 -3.88 -24.09
C ARG A 42 3.89 -3.64 -25.44
N PHE A 43 2.56 -3.68 -25.48
CA PHE A 43 1.82 -3.52 -26.72
C PHE A 43 1.83 -2.09 -27.28
N LYS A 44 2.23 -1.10 -26.49
CA LYS A 44 2.51 0.26 -27.00
C LYS A 44 3.55 0.27 -28.14
N SER A 45 4.45 -0.72 -28.17
CA SER A 45 5.47 -0.83 -29.22
C SER A 45 5.01 -1.62 -30.47
N VAL A 46 3.82 -2.22 -30.47
CA VAL A 46 3.33 -3.06 -31.57
C VAL A 46 2.97 -2.21 -32.80
N SER A 47 2.23 -1.13 -32.61
CA SER A 47 1.87 -0.20 -33.68
C SER A 47 1.46 1.17 -33.13
N LYS A 48 1.45 2.17 -34.01
CA LYS A 48 0.93 3.52 -33.68
C LYS A 48 -0.54 3.48 -33.27
N HIS A 49 -1.33 2.60 -33.87
CA HIS A 49 -2.72 2.41 -33.54
C HIS A 49 -2.91 1.88 -32.11
N TRP A 50 -2.17 0.83 -31.72
CA TRP A 50 -2.19 0.30 -30.35
C TRP A 50 -1.69 1.30 -29.34
N LEU A 51 -0.64 2.06 -29.69
CA LEU A 51 -0.16 3.15 -28.82
C LEU A 51 -1.27 4.20 -28.59
N SER A 52 -1.97 4.62 -29.65
CA SER A 52 -3.07 5.58 -29.56
C SER A 52 -4.19 5.06 -28.66
N LEU A 53 -4.63 3.81 -28.85
CA LEU A 53 -5.68 3.19 -28.02
C LEU A 53 -5.29 3.13 -26.54
N ILE A 54 -4.09 2.62 -26.25
CA ILE A 54 -3.62 2.41 -24.87
C ILE A 54 -3.36 3.73 -24.13
N THR A 55 -3.04 4.79 -24.86
CA THR A 55 -2.82 6.12 -24.27
C THR A 55 -4.07 6.99 -24.27
N HIS A 56 -5.16 6.54 -24.90
CA HIS A 56 -6.40 7.30 -24.98
C HIS A 56 -6.99 7.51 -23.57
N PRO A 57 -7.45 8.73 -23.22
CA PRO A 57 -8.02 9.03 -21.89
C PRO A 57 -9.16 8.09 -21.49
N HIS A 58 -10.02 7.72 -22.45
CA HIS A 58 -11.12 6.77 -22.21
C HIS A 58 -10.63 5.38 -21.80
N PHE A 59 -9.60 4.83 -22.44
CA PHE A 59 -9.00 3.54 -22.07
C PHE A 59 -8.38 3.61 -20.68
N LEU A 60 -7.64 4.67 -20.39
CA LEU A 60 -7.04 4.90 -19.07
C LEU A 60 -8.14 5.01 -18.00
N HIS A 61 -9.21 5.75 -18.28
CA HIS A 61 -10.36 5.87 -17.38
C HIS A 61 -11.03 4.51 -17.13
N LEU A 62 -11.37 3.75 -18.17
CA LEU A 62 -11.97 2.42 -18.03
C LEU A 62 -11.07 1.47 -17.23
N ARG A 63 -9.76 1.55 -17.41
CA ARG A 63 -8.82 0.72 -16.66
C ARG A 63 -8.70 1.13 -15.19
N THR A 64 -8.80 2.42 -14.89
CA THR A 64 -8.77 2.94 -13.52
C THR A 64 -10.08 2.75 -12.77
N THR A 65 -11.21 2.71 -13.49
CA THR A 65 -12.55 2.48 -12.92
C THR A 65 -12.87 1.00 -12.72
N GLN A 66 -12.02 0.08 -13.20
CA GLN A 66 -12.19 -1.33 -12.84
C GLN A 66 -12.14 -1.49 -11.32
N PRO A 67 -13.00 -2.35 -10.75
CA PRO A 67 -13.09 -2.50 -9.31
C PRO A 67 -11.71 -2.80 -8.71
N ASN A 68 -11.42 -2.15 -7.62
CA ASN A 68 -10.19 -2.09 -6.85
C ASN A 68 -9.23 -3.26 -7.11
N PRO A 69 -8.02 -3.01 -7.62
CA PRO A 69 -7.10 -4.08 -7.99
C PRO A 69 -6.77 -4.92 -6.75
N ARG A 70 -6.77 -6.23 -6.94
CA ARG A 70 -6.30 -7.14 -5.90
C ARG A 70 -4.86 -6.79 -5.55
N PRO A 71 -4.49 -6.80 -4.26
CA PRO A 71 -3.11 -6.69 -3.88
C PRO A 71 -2.29 -7.78 -4.55
N SER A 72 -1.24 -7.41 -5.28
CA SER A 72 -0.41 -8.37 -6.02
C SER A 72 0.53 -9.12 -5.13
N GLY A 73 0.94 -8.53 -4.03
CA GLY A 73 1.87 -9.12 -3.11
C GLY A 73 2.30 -8.21 -1.98
N LEU A 74 3.08 -8.77 -1.11
CA LEU A 74 3.71 -8.10 0.02
C LEU A 74 5.21 -8.02 -0.22
N PHE A 75 5.79 -6.86 -0.03
CA PHE A 75 7.22 -6.67 0.10
C PHE A 75 7.62 -6.74 1.56
N PHE A 76 8.61 -7.57 1.84
CA PHE A 76 9.23 -7.69 3.14
C PHE A 76 10.61 -7.07 3.09
N TYR A 77 10.88 -6.15 3.99
CA TYR A 77 12.21 -5.63 4.23
C TYR A 77 12.90 -6.49 5.28
N ARG A 78 14.02 -7.09 4.90
CA ARG A 78 14.91 -7.76 5.85
C ARG A 78 15.98 -6.78 6.33
N TYR A 79 16.15 -6.67 7.63
CA TYR A 79 17.33 -6.03 8.16
C TYR A 79 18.54 -6.97 7.87
N SER A 80 19.33 -6.57 6.90
CA SER A 80 20.64 -7.15 6.62
C SER A 80 21.69 -6.11 6.95
N HIS A 81 22.80 -6.52 7.53
CA HIS A 81 23.99 -5.67 7.64
C HIS A 81 24.61 -5.34 6.27
N GLN A 82 23.95 -5.71 5.21
CA GLN A 82 24.36 -5.41 3.83
C GLN A 82 24.02 -3.98 3.46
N ILE A 83 24.91 -3.39 2.66
CA ILE A 83 24.85 -1.99 2.21
C ILE A 83 23.59 -1.70 1.37
N HIS A 84 22.98 -2.75 0.78
CA HIS A 84 21.77 -2.64 -0.05
C HIS A 84 20.62 -3.44 0.58
N PRO A 85 19.50 -2.77 0.93
CA PRO A 85 18.33 -3.47 1.42
C PRO A 85 17.73 -4.36 0.32
N GLU A 86 17.66 -5.65 0.59
CA GLU A 86 16.95 -6.60 -0.26
C GLU A 86 15.51 -6.75 0.20
N PHE A 87 14.61 -6.81 -0.77
CA PHE A 87 13.20 -7.05 -0.55
C PHE A 87 12.85 -8.46 -0.96
N ASP A 88 12.20 -9.19 -0.06
CA ASP A 88 11.48 -10.38 -0.44
C ASP A 88 10.08 -10.00 -0.92
N PHE A 89 9.58 -10.74 -1.88
CA PHE A 89 8.25 -10.53 -2.42
C PHE A 89 7.41 -11.80 -2.27
N LEU A 90 6.30 -11.69 -1.57
CA LEU A 90 5.28 -12.72 -1.50
C LEU A 90 4.15 -12.38 -2.47
N SER A 91 3.98 -13.18 -3.53
CA SER A 91 2.81 -13.04 -4.40
C SER A 91 1.55 -13.52 -3.69
N LEU A 92 0.50 -12.71 -3.74
CA LEU A 92 -0.83 -13.06 -3.24
C LEU A 92 -1.76 -13.58 -4.35
N LEU A 93 -1.35 -13.47 -5.62
CA LEU A 93 -2.17 -13.79 -6.80
C LEU A 93 -1.97 -15.21 -7.34
N HIS A 94 -0.79 -15.78 -7.21
CA HIS A 94 -0.45 -17.09 -7.77
C HIS A 94 0.22 -17.97 -6.71
N TYR A 95 -0.56 -18.95 -6.22
CA TYR A 95 -0.12 -19.83 -5.13
C TYR A 95 0.76 -20.99 -5.59
N GLU A 96 0.77 -21.30 -6.91
CA GLU A 96 1.42 -22.50 -7.44
C GLU A 96 2.76 -22.25 -8.13
N SER A 97 3.13 -21.00 -8.36
CA SER A 97 4.41 -20.66 -8.97
C SER A 97 5.06 -19.49 -8.22
N PRO A 98 6.35 -19.58 -7.87
CA PRO A 98 7.08 -18.45 -7.34
C PRO A 98 7.11 -17.35 -8.41
N SER A 99 6.24 -16.36 -8.28
CA SER A 99 6.28 -15.21 -9.17
C SER A 99 7.55 -14.43 -8.88
N LYS A 100 8.29 -14.08 -9.94
CA LYS A 100 9.45 -13.21 -9.76
C LYS A 100 8.97 -11.88 -9.16
N PRO A 101 9.64 -11.39 -8.12
CA PRO A 101 9.33 -10.07 -7.57
C PRO A 101 9.46 -9.02 -8.68
N PRO A 102 8.64 -7.96 -8.67
CA PRO A 102 8.75 -6.88 -9.63
C PRO A 102 10.12 -6.18 -9.54
N PHE A 103 10.75 -6.24 -8.38
CA PHE A 103 12.14 -5.84 -8.13
C PHE A 103 12.68 -6.59 -6.91
N LYS A 104 13.99 -6.86 -6.86
CA LYS A 104 14.67 -7.43 -5.68
C LYS A 104 15.29 -6.34 -4.81
N ALA A 105 15.73 -5.26 -5.43
CA ALA A 105 16.32 -4.10 -4.79
C ALA A 105 15.85 -2.84 -5.52
N LEU A 106 15.80 -1.74 -4.82
CA LEU A 106 15.50 -0.44 -5.40
C LEU A 106 16.80 0.12 -6.00
N THR A 107 17.01 -0.12 -7.30
CA THR A 107 18.26 0.23 -8.01
C THR A 107 18.06 1.36 -9.03
N PHE A 108 17.01 2.16 -8.86
CA PHE A 108 16.70 3.24 -9.80
C PHE A 108 17.45 4.55 -9.50
N VAL A 109 18.27 4.59 -8.45
CA VAL A 109 19.16 5.70 -8.09
C VAL A 109 20.61 5.21 -8.05
N ASP A 110 21.55 6.13 -8.25
CA ASP A 110 22.98 5.81 -8.32
C ASP A 110 23.54 5.27 -7.00
N ASP A 111 23.05 5.78 -5.86
CA ASP A 111 23.37 5.25 -4.51
C ASP A 111 22.10 4.78 -3.80
N PRO A 112 21.76 3.49 -3.89
CA PRO A 112 20.60 2.91 -3.23
C PRO A 112 20.83 2.53 -1.75
N SER A 113 22.01 2.79 -1.17
CA SER A 113 22.41 2.29 0.16
C SER A 113 21.46 2.71 1.28
N ASP A 114 20.87 3.90 1.21
CA ASP A 114 19.92 4.42 2.20
C ASP A 114 18.49 4.49 1.70
N LEU A 115 18.21 3.93 0.50
CA LEU A 115 16.90 4.03 -0.10
C LEU A 115 15.90 3.11 0.62
N ARG A 116 14.86 3.69 1.21
CA ARG A 116 13.80 2.99 1.97
C ARG A 116 12.45 3.31 1.41
N ILE A 117 11.57 2.32 1.39
CA ILE A 117 10.13 2.54 1.15
C ILE A 117 9.53 3.11 2.43
N LEU A 118 8.83 4.23 2.33
CA LEU A 118 8.06 4.83 3.42
C LEU A 118 6.62 4.37 3.40
N GLN A 119 6.01 4.32 2.21
CA GLN A 119 4.60 3.97 2.05
C GLN A 119 4.34 3.41 0.65
N SER A 120 3.33 2.54 0.56
CA SER A 120 2.72 2.11 -0.70
C SER A 120 1.29 2.64 -0.78
N CYS A 121 0.93 3.25 -1.90
CA CYS A 121 -0.42 3.77 -2.12
C CYS A 121 -0.83 3.53 -3.58
N ASN A 122 -1.86 2.71 -3.78
CA ASN A 122 -2.50 2.46 -5.09
C ASN A 122 -1.53 2.26 -6.28
N GLY A 123 -0.46 1.48 -6.06
CA GLY A 123 0.52 1.12 -7.10
C GLY A 123 1.75 2.01 -7.17
N LEU A 124 1.79 3.08 -6.41
CA LEU A 124 2.98 3.91 -6.23
C LEU A 124 3.67 3.60 -4.89
N LEU A 125 4.99 3.76 -4.88
CA LEU A 125 5.82 3.69 -3.69
C LEU A 125 6.42 5.07 -3.41
N LEU A 126 6.24 5.56 -2.21
CA LEU A 126 6.98 6.70 -1.68
C LEU A 126 8.27 6.17 -1.08
N CYS A 127 9.39 6.62 -1.58
CA CYS A 127 10.72 6.20 -1.16
C CYS A 127 11.54 7.40 -0.65
N ARG A 128 12.39 7.15 0.32
CA ARG A 128 13.34 8.13 0.87
C ARG A 128 14.76 7.58 0.79
N GLY A 129 15.66 8.36 0.27
CA GLY A 129 17.10 8.24 0.31
C GLY A 129 17.69 9.62 0.50
N LEU A 130 18.66 10.02 -0.33
CA LEU A 130 19.15 11.39 -0.37
C LEU A 130 18.05 12.41 -0.68
N HIS A 131 17.10 12.00 -1.52
CA HIS A 131 15.88 12.74 -1.86
C HIS A 131 14.64 11.92 -1.55
N LEU A 132 13.47 12.53 -1.73
CA LEU A 132 12.21 11.81 -1.81
C LEU A 132 11.97 11.39 -3.26
N TYR A 133 11.44 10.19 -3.42
CA TYR A 133 11.12 9.64 -4.74
C TYR A 133 9.73 9.03 -4.74
N ILE A 134 9.03 9.18 -5.84
CA ILE A 134 7.86 8.36 -6.17
C ILE A 134 8.30 7.34 -7.21
N TYR A 135 8.12 6.08 -6.92
CA TYR A 135 8.47 4.98 -7.80
C TYR A 135 7.24 4.15 -8.17
N ASN A 136 7.09 3.91 -9.45
CA ASN A 136 6.07 2.98 -9.97
C ASN A 136 6.73 1.65 -10.35
N PRO A 137 6.59 0.61 -9.55
CA PRO A 137 7.24 -0.69 -9.79
C PRO A 137 6.70 -1.43 -11.02
N THR A 138 5.51 -1.06 -11.50
CA THR A 138 4.91 -1.67 -12.69
C THR A 138 5.56 -1.17 -13.98
N THR A 139 5.81 0.14 -14.03
CA THR A 139 6.42 0.79 -15.21
C THR A 139 7.93 0.95 -15.08
N SER A 140 8.48 0.72 -13.87
CA SER A 140 9.88 1.00 -13.51
C SER A 140 10.27 2.47 -13.69
N GLN A 141 9.28 3.37 -13.60
CA GLN A 141 9.49 4.81 -13.67
C GLN A 141 9.57 5.41 -12.28
N PHE A 142 10.36 6.45 -12.13
CA PHE A 142 10.44 7.21 -10.89
C PHE A 142 10.47 8.72 -11.16
N ALA A 143 10.10 9.48 -10.14
CA ALA A 143 10.21 10.93 -10.10
C ALA A 143 10.90 11.34 -8.80
N THR A 144 11.86 12.26 -8.90
CA THR A 144 12.48 12.88 -7.72
C THR A 144 11.65 14.09 -7.31
N LEU A 145 11.28 14.15 -6.04
CA LEU A 145 10.52 15.27 -5.51
C LEU A 145 11.47 16.39 -5.08
N PRO A 146 11.10 17.66 -5.29
CA PRO A 146 11.80 18.78 -4.71
C PRO A 146 11.74 18.68 -3.16
N GLN A 147 12.75 19.23 -2.50
CA GLN A 147 12.73 19.26 -1.03
C GLN A 147 11.61 20.20 -0.55
N PRO A 148 10.87 19.81 0.50
CA PRO A 148 9.91 20.71 1.13
C PRO A 148 10.58 21.99 1.61
N PRO A 149 9.87 23.13 1.58
CA PRO A 149 10.42 24.38 2.05
C PRO A 149 10.75 24.33 3.54
N ARG A 150 11.98 24.69 3.90
CA ARG A 150 12.35 24.86 5.31
C ARG A 150 11.87 26.23 5.77
N ARG A 151 11.05 26.27 6.79
CA ARG A 151 10.59 27.53 7.40
C ARG A 151 11.43 27.86 8.63
N VAL A 152 11.73 29.15 8.76
CA VAL A 152 12.33 29.70 9.99
C VAL A 152 11.19 30.28 10.80
N LEU A 153 10.94 29.74 11.98
CA LEU A 153 9.94 30.28 12.89
C LEU A 153 10.52 31.48 13.63
N ALA A 154 9.99 32.65 13.31
CA ALA A 154 10.25 33.87 14.09
C ALA A 154 9.32 33.88 15.32
N PRO A 155 9.79 34.31 16.54
CA PRO A 155 11.08 34.95 16.82
C PRO A 155 12.19 33.98 17.24
N LEU A 156 11.91 32.67 17.37
CA LEU A 156 12.80 31.69 18.02
C LEU A 156 14.00 31.28 17.16
N ARG A 157 14.05 31.70 15.89
CA ARG A 157 15.08 31.30 14.91
C ARG A 157 15.29 29.77 14.85
N CYS A 158 14.27 28.98 15.19
CA CYS A 158 14.31 27.54 15.03
C CYS A 158 13.80 27.14 13.64
N TYR A 159 14.33 26.03 13.16
CA TYR A 159 13.93 25.49 11.84
C TYR A 159 12.89 24.40 12.07
N THR A 160 11.93 24.31 11.15
CA THR A 160 11.06 23.14 11.09
C THR A 160 11.88 21.91 10.70
N THR A 161 11.61 20.79 11.36
CA THR A 161 12.21 19.48 11.05
C THR A 161 11.15 18.57 10.47
N PHE A 162 11.49 17.88 9.39
CA PHE A 162 10.59 16.91 8.78
C PHE A 162 10.39 15.72 9.71
N TYR A 163 9.14 15.41 10.02
CA TYR A 163 8.76 14.32 10.89
C TYR A 163 8.32 13.09 10.11
N ALA A 164 7.39 13.26 9.17
CA ALA A 164 6.87 12.18 8.35
C ALA A 164 6.48 12.64 6.94
N TYR A 165 6.39 11.69 6.03
CA TYR A 165 5.88 11.88 4.67
C TYR A 165 4.82 10.84 4.37
N ASN A 166 3.70 11.26 3.80
CA ASN A 166 2.61 10.39 3.43
C ASN A 166 2.17 10.62 1.99
N LEU A 167 1.86 9.54 1.28
CA LEU A 167 1.44 9.56 -0.11
C LEU A 167 -0.08 9.40 -0.20
N ALA A 168 -0.71 10.31 -0.94
CA ALA A 168 -2.11 10.27 -1.30
C ALA A 168 -2.23 10.13 -2.82
N PHE A 169 -2.81 9.03 -3.27
CA PHE A 169 -3.02 8.76 -4.70
C PHE A 169 -4.29 7.95 -4.92
N ASP A 170 -5.22 8.53 -5.66
CA ASP A 170 -6.42 7.84 -6.14
C ASP A 170 -6.49 7.93 -7.67
N PRO A 171 -5.94 6.94 -8.39
CA PRO A 171 -5.93 6.96 -9.85
C PRO A 171 -7.31 6.81 -10.47
N SER A 172 -8.37 6.52 -9.70
CA SER A 172 -9.75 6.55 -10.20
C SER A 172 -10.30 7.98 -10.31
N LYS A 173 -9.78 8.90 -9.49
CA LYS A 173 -10.18 10.31 -9.47
C LYS A 173 -9.24 11.19 -10.29
N SER A 174 -7.92 10.95 -10.18
CA SER A 174 -6.91 11.82 -10.82
C SER A 174 -5.65 11.04 -11.17
N PRO A 175 -4.98 11.34 -12.29
CA PRO A 175 -3.66 10.81 -12.60
C PRO A 175 -2.56 11.40 -11.72
N TYR A 176 -2.86 12.48 -11.00
CA TYR A 176 -1.92 13.19 -10.15
C TYR A 176 -1.96 12.67 -8.72
N TYR A 177 -0.79 12.63 -8.09
CA TYR A 177 -0.64 12.28 -6.68
C TYR A 177 -0.27 13.50 -5.86
N LYS A 178 -0.53 13.42 -4.56
CA LYS A 178 -0.09 14.41 -3.58
C LYS A 178 0.81 13.72 -2.54
N VAL A 179 1.81 14.45 -2.03
CA VAL A 179 2.63 14.01 -0.88
C VAL A 179 2.47 15.02 0.24
N VAL A 180 2.07 14.56 1.39
CA VAL A 180 1.90 15.38 2.60
C VAL A 180 3.15 15.22 3.46
N SER A 181 3.84 16.34 3.70
CA SER A 181 4.96 16.44 4.64
C SER A 181 4.42 16.94 5.97
N ILE A 182 4.69 16.19 7.02
CA ILE A 182 4.42 16.61 8.40
C ILE A 182 5.70 17.15 9.00
N ASN A 183 5.66 18.39 9.45
CA ASN A 183 6.79 19.11 9.98
C ASN A 183 6.59 19.37 11.47
N PHE A 184 7.66 19.28 12.22
CA PHE A 184 7.69 19.53 13.66
C PHE A 184 8.60 20.71 13.96
N SER A 185 8.21 21.56 14.90
CA SER A 185 8.97 22.73 15.31
C SER A 185 9.71 22.50 16.61
N TRP A 186 11.05 22.55 16.59
CA TRP A 186 11.86 22.58 17.82
C TRP A 186 11.55 23.84 18.61
N GLY A 187 10.98 23.73 19.79
CA GLY A 187 10.65 24.86 20.68
C GLY A 187 9.15 25.09 20.88
N LEU A 188 8.31 24.43 20.10
CA LEU A 188 6.87 24.33 20.33
C LEU A 188 6.52 22.84 20.40
N PRO A 189 6.57 22.24 21.61
CA PRO A 189 6.30 20.81 21.75
C PRO A 189 4.89 20.51 21.25
N ASP A 190 4.77 19.39 20.53
CA ASP A 190 3.53 18.81 19.98
C ASP A 190 2.81 19.66 18.92
N GLN A 191 3.47 20.70 18.36
CA GLN A 191 2.90 21.47 17.27
C GLN A 191 3.44 21.01 15.92
N TYR A 192 2.52 20.64 15.02
CA TYR A 192 2.80 20.14 13.68
C TYR A 192 2.26 21.09 12.61
N GLU A 193 2.95 21.15 11.50
CA GLU A 193 2.54 21.85 10.28
C GLU A 193 2.51 20.89 9.10
N LEU A 194 1.62 21.12 8.16
CA LEU A 194 1.50 20.33 6.94
C LEU A 194 1.95 21.15 5.72
N ASP A 195 2.73 20.50 4.84
CA ASP A 195 2.99 20.97 3.49
C ASP A 195 2.54 19.89 2.51
N ILE A 196 1.91 20.30 1.40
CA ILE A 196 1.43 19.41 0.36
C ILE A 196 2.23 19.64 -0.91
N PHE A 197 2.81 18.58 -1.44
CA PHE A 197 3.30 18.54 -2.81
C PHE A 197 2.22 18.04 -3.75
N SER A 198 1.97 18.77 -4.82
CA SER A 198 1.10 18.32 -5.92
C SER A 198 1.94 17.95 -7.13
N SER A 199 1.78 16.72 -7.64
CA SER A 199 2.45 16.30 -8.88
C SER A 199 1.87 16.97 -10.13
N GLU A 200 0.71 17.61 -10.04
CA GLU A 200 0.10 18.38 -11.10
C GLU A 200 0.85 19.70 -11.32
N THR A 201 1.17 20.40 -10.23
CA THR A 201 1.88 21.70 -10.28
C THR A 201 3.38 21.57 -10.16
N GLY A 202 3.88 20.46 -9.61
CA GLY A 202 5.30 20.24 -9.27
C GLY A 202 5.78 21.07 -8.07
N LEU A 203 4.87 21.63 -7.28
CA LEU A 203 5.20 22.58 -6.20
C LEU A 203 4.70 22.08 -4.83
N TRP A 204 5.39 22.52 -3.79
CA TRP A 204 4.95 22.45 -2.40
C TRP A 204 4.15 23.69 -2.03
N SER A 205 3.05 23.51 -1.34
CA SER A 205 2.24 24.57 -0.73
C SER A 205 2.01 24.27 0.76
N PRO A 206 1.99 25.30 1.62
CA PRO A 206 1.54 25.13 3.00
C PRO A 206 0.06 24.79 3.01
N SER A 207 -0.34 23.93 3.93
CA SER A 207 -1.73 23.52 4.11
C SER A 207 -2.05 23.43 5.58
N ALA A 208 -3.25 23.86 5.90
CA ALA A 208 -3.83 23.94 7.25
C ALA A 208 -3.06 24.83 8.25
N ASP A 209 -3.75 25.24 9.30
CA ASP A 209 -3.13 25.88 10.44
C ASP A 209 -2.32 24.88 11.25
N PRO A 210 -1.30 25.35 12.00
CA PRO A 210 -0.57 24.49 12.93
C PRO A 210 -1.50 23.81 13.92
N PHE A 211 -1.28 22.52 14.17
CA PHE A 211 -2.14 21.71 15.03
C PHE A 211 -1.33 20.89 16.02
N ASN A 212 -1.99 20.49 17.10
CA ASN A 212 -1.44 19.55 18.07
C ASN A 212 -2.03 18.16 17.82
N GLY A 213 -1.22 17.13 18.01
CA GLY A 213 -1.68 15.76 17.84
C GLY A 213 -0.73 14.77 18.48
N ASP A 214 -1.31 13.79 19.15
CA ASP A 214 -0.58 12.65 19.71
C ASP A 214 -0.90 11.39 18.89
N VAL A 215 -0.48 11.42 17.62
CA VAL A 215 -0.73 10.35 16.67
C VAL A 215 0.56 9.88 16.02
N SER A 216 0.57 8.63 15.57
CA SER A 216 1.66 8.11 14.74
C SER A 216 1.44 8.51 13.29
N PHE A 217 2.24 9.46 12.80
CA PHE A 217 2.17 9.91 11.41
C PHE A 217 2.85 8.96 10.41
N ASN A 218 3.51 7.91 10.88
CA ASN A 218 4.28 7.01 10.02
C ASN A 218 4.02 5.54 10.37
N PRO A 219 3.41 4.77 9.43
CA PRO A 219 2.85 5.22 8.17
C PRO A 219 1.42 5.72 8.32
N GLY A 220 1.04 6.72 7.52
CA GLY A 220 -0.36 7.08 7.34
C GLY A 220 -1.07 6.14 6.36
N VAL A 221 -2.39 6.01 6.49
CA VAL A 221 -3.22 5.20 5.61
C VAL A 221 -4.09 6.10 4.75
N PHE A 222 -3.92 6.00 3.42
CA PHE A 222 -4.77 6.73 2.49
C PHE A 222 -6.04 5.94 2.18
N TRP A 223 -7.18 6.54 2.48
CA TRP A 223 -8.51 6.00 2.22
C TRP A 223 -9.53 7.13 2.08
N ASN A 224 -10.54 6.95 1.25
CA ASN A 224 -11.68 7.86 1.08
C ASN A 224 -11.29 9.34 0.85
N GLY A 225 -10.18 9.58 0.12
CA GLY A 225 -9.67 10.92 -0.17
C GLY A 225 -8.87 11.56 0.97
N ALA A 226 -8.64 10.84 2.06
CA ALA A 226 -7.94 11.36 3.23
C ALA A 226 -6.79 10.46 3.71
N LEU A 227 -5.83 11.06 4.39
CA LEU A 227 -4.78 10.38 5.15
C LEU A 227 -5.22 10.23 6.60
N HIS A 228 -5.03 9.04 7.17
CA HIS A 228 -5.49 8.67 8.51
C HIS A 228 -4.33 8.28 9.39
N TRP A 229 -4.36 8.73 10.64
CA TRP A 229 -3.34 8.48 11.66
C TRP A 229 -3.97 8.11 12.99
N ILE A 230 -3.43 7.09 13.64
CA ILE A 230 -3.96 6.55 14.90
C ILE A 230 -3.19 7.11 16.09
N SER A 231 -3.91 7.56 17.11
CA SER A 231 -3.36 7.77 18.45
C SER A 231 -3.23 6.43 19.18
N THR A 232 -2.07 6.17 19.74
CA THR A 232 -1.81 4.97 20.56
C THR A 232 -1.96 5.24 22.05
N SER A 233 -1.92 6.50 22.47
CA SER A 233 -2.07 6.94 23.88
C SER A 233 -3.52 6.99 24.38
N GLY A 234 -4.50 6.77 23.49
CA GLY A 234 -5.92 6.89 23.82
C GLY A 234 -6.55 8.26 23.52
N GLY A 235 -5.75 9.21 23.03
CA GLY A 235 -6.23 10.48 22.50
C GLY A 235 -6.96 10.36 21.18
N ASP A 236 -7.35 11.49 20.60
CA ASP A 236 -8.04 11.54 19.31
C ASP A 236 -7.13 11.07 18.17
N SER A 237 -7.64 10.21 17.35
CA SER A 237 -7.05 9.87 16.05
C SER A 237 -7.47 10.90 15.02
N LEU A 238 -6.62 11.11 14.01
CA LEU A 238 -6.80 12.21 13.05
C LEU A 238 -6.95 11.68 11.63
N TYR A 239 -7.68 12.41 10.82
CA TYR A 239 -7.61 12.28 9.38
C TYR A 239 -7.53 13.65 8.70
N PHE A 240 -6.84 13.68 7.57
CA PHE A 240 -6.62 14.87 6.76
C PHE A 240 -7.20 14.66 5.36
N ASN A 241 -8.29 15.37 5.05
CA ASN A 241 -8.85 15.40 3.69
C ASN A 241 -7.90 16.18 2.77
N VAL A 242 -7.32 15.47 1.80
CA VAL A 242 -6.24 16.02 0.96
C VAL A 242 -6.76 17.00 -0.11
N ASP A 243 -8.04 16.93 -0.46
CA ASP A 243 -8.65 17.78 -1.48
C ASP A 243 -9.24 19.04 -0.85
N GLU A 244 -9.86 18.92 0.33
CA GLU A 244 -10.41 20.04 1.10
C GLU A 244 -9.35 20.72 1.98
N GLU A 245 -8.17 20.10 2.12
CA GLU A 245 -7.08 20.53 2.99
C GLU A 245 -7.51 20.76 4.45
N ARG A 246 -8.38 19.88 4.95
CA ARG A 246 -8.98 19.99 6.27
C ARG A 246 -8.60 18.81 7.16
N LEU A 247 -8.13 19.12 8.37
CA LEU A 247 -7.82 18.16 9.42
C LEU A 247 -9.03 17.98 10.33
N GLU A 248 -9.38 16.72 10.62
CA GLU A 248 -10.50 16.36 11.48
C GLU A 248 -10.14 15.21 12.41
N THR A 249 -10.92 15.05 13.46
CA THR A 249 -10.80 13.93 14.40
C THR A 249 -11.54 12.71 13.84
N MET A 250 -10.93 11.54 14.02
CA MET A 250 -11.52 10.27 13.63
C MET A 250 -12.08 9.57 14.87
N PRO A 251 -13.37 9.19 14.89
CA PRO A 251 -13.93 8.43 16.01
C PRO A 251 -13.19 7.08 16.12
N MET A 252 -12.97 6.62 17.34
CA MET A 252 -12.28 5.37 17.61
C MET A 252 -13.16 4.45 18.47
N PRO A 253 -13.02 3.10 18.34
CA PRO A 253 -13.65 2.18 19.26
C PRO A 253 -13.23 2.51 20.72
N PRO A 254 -14.10 2.32 21.69
CA PRO A 254 -13.74 2.54 23.09
C PRO A 254 -12.62 1.58 23.50
N ILE A 255 -11.69 2.07 24.30
CA ILE A 255 -10.67 1.23 24.94
C ILE A 255 -11.39 0.38 25.99
N PRO A 256 -11.18 -0.95 26.05
CA PRO A 256 -11.80 -1.80 27.06
C PRO A 256 -11.41 -1.39 28.49
N ASP A 257 -12.30 -1.63 29.44
CA ASP A 257 -12.06 -1.36 30.85
C ASP A 257 -10.76 -2.02 31.35
N GLY A 258 -10.00 -1.25 32.13
CA GLY A 258 -8.71 -1.68 32.67
C GLY A 258 -7.50 -1.44 31.75
N TRP A 259 -7.71 -0.78 30.60
CA TRP A 259 -6.65 -0.38 29.69
C TRP A 259 -6.63 1.13 29.51
N GLU A 260 -5.43 1.74 29.58
CA GLU A 260 -5.26 3.19 29.42
C GLU A 260 -4.82 3.56 27.99
N GLU A 261 -4.14 2.61 27.30
CA GLU A 261 -3.59 2.80 25.97
C GLU A 261 -4.17 1.82 24.97
N ARG A 262 -4.20 2.22 23.69
CA ARG A 262 -4.58 1.35 22.59
C ARG A 262 -3.53 0.27 22.34
N ARG A 263 -3.99 -0.95 22.12
CA ARG A 263 -3.15 -2.09 21.76
C ARG A 263 -3.27 -2.41 20.27
N LEU A 264 -2.82 -1.43 19.46
CA LEU A 264 -2.85 -1.52 18.01
C LEU A 264 -2.01 -2.69 17.51
N ARG A 265 -2.58 -3.49 16.59
CA ARG A 265 -1.91 -4.59 15.90
C ARG A 265 -1.90 -4.43 14.39
N TYR A 266 -2.91 -3.76 13.84
CA TYR A 266 -2.98 -3.49 12.42
C TYR A 266 -3.88 -2.28 12.16
N PHE A 267 -3.45 -1.44 11.25
CA PHE A 267 -4.24 -0.35 10.69
C PHE A 267 -3.91 -0.25 9.22
N GLY A 268 -4.91 -0.34 8.34
CA GLY A 268 -4.67 -0.35 6.90
C GLY A 268 -5.92 -0.35 6.07
N GLU A 269 -5.76 -0.09 4.78
CA GLU A 269 -6.83 -0.09 3.80
C GLU A 269 -6.82 -1.39 2.99
N SER A 270 -7.99 -1.96 2.77
CA SER A 270 -8.17 -3.07 1.84
C SER A 270 -9.52 -2.95 1.14
N ARG A 271 -9.50 -2.92 -0.21
CA ARG A 271 -10.66 -2.86 -1.07
C ARG A 271 -11.65 -1.77 -0.66
N ASP A 272 -11.10 -0.55 -0.54
CA ASP A 272 -11.85 0.66 -0.23
C ASP A 272 -12.57 0.62 1.13
N HIS A 273 -11.96 -0.06 2.10
CA HIS A 273 -12.37 -0.05 3.51
C HIS A 273 -11.15 0.15 4.40
N LEU A 274 -11.30 1.02 5.38
CA LEU A 274 -10.31 1.23 6.42
C LEU A 274 -10.52 0.22 7.53
N HIS A 275 -9.47 -0.50 7.92
CA HIS A 275 -9.53 -1.58 8.91
C HIS A 275 -8.64 -1.30 10.10
N LEU A 276 -9.13 -1.68 11.27
CA LEU A 276 -8.43 -1.60 12.55
C LEU A 276 -8.47 -2.96 13.24
N ILE A 277 -7.34 -3.37 13.82
CA ILE A 277 -7.26 -4.53 14.72
C ILE A 277 -6.51 -4.11 15.97
N GLU A 278 -7.16 -4.29 17.11
CA GLU A 278 -6.59 -4.11 18.44
C GLU A 278 -6.70 -5.42 19.21
N ILE A 279 -5.67 -5.76 19.97
CA ILE A 279 -5.65 -7.00 20.76
C ILE A 279 -5.27 -6.66 22.18
N TYR A 280 -6.20 -6.85 23.09
CA TYR A 280 -6.06 -6.59 24.52
C TYR A 280 -5.88 -7.91 25.29
N GLY A 281 -4.92 -7.92 26.18
CA GLY A 281 -4.63 -9.06 27.07
C GLY A 281 -3.54 -10.00 26.57
N PRO A 282 -2.90 -10.70 27.51
CA PRO A 282 -1.93 -11.76 27.23
C PRO A 282 -2.64 -13.00 26.67
N ARG A 283 -1.92 -13.80 25.88
CA ARG A 283 -2.42 -15.07 25.33
C ARG A 283 -3.75 -14.97 24.56
N THR A 284 -4.06 -13.79 24.01
CA THR A 284 -5.29 -13.56 23.26
C THR A 284 -5.13 -14.08 21.83
N THR A 285 -5.95 -15.04 21.47
CA THR A 285 -6.02 -15.64 20.12
C THR A 285 -7.30 -15.27 19.38
N GLN A 286 -8.25 -14.66 20.11
CA GLN A 286 -9.52 -14.20 19.57
C GLN A 286 -9.59 -12.67 19.59
N PHE A 287 -9.89 -12.06 18.45
CA PHE A 287 -9.99 -10.62 18.31
C PHE A 287 -10.93 -10.22 17.18
N ASN A 288 -11.33 -8.96 17.21
CA ASN A 288 -12.18 -8.38 16.17
C ASN A 288 -11.35 -7.66 15.11
N VAL A 289 -11.83 -7.71 13.88
CA VAL A 289 -11.43 -6.82 12.80
C VAL A 289 -12.54 -5.80 12.64
N TYR A 290 -12.22 -4.55 12.87
CA TYR A 290 -13.14 -3.45 12.68
C TYR A 290 -13.00 -2.87 11.28
N ALA A 291 -14.10 -2.36 10.73
CA ALA A 291 -14.11 -1.54 9.52
C ALA A 291 -14.78 -0.20 9.83
N MET A 292 -14.26 0.87 9.23
CA MET A 292 -14.81 2.21 9.35
C MET A 292 -15.99 2.39 8.38
N GLU A 293 -17.06 3.01 8.84
CA GLU A 293 -18.13 3.51 7.97
C GLU A 293 -17.62 4.66 7.10
N ARG A 294 -18.07 4.71 5.84
CA ARG A 294 -17.57 5.72 4.88
C ARG A 294 -17.87 7.17 5.27
N ASP A 295 -18.91 7.38 6.03
CA ASP A 295 -19.32 8.69 6.55
C ASP A 295 -18.70 9.02 7.92
N TYR A 296 -17.73 8.23 8.37
CA TYR A 296 -17.02 8.38 9.64
C TYR A 296 -17.90 8.34 10.90
N ARG A 297 -19.12 7.76 10.83
CA ARG A 297 -19.99 7.66 12.02
C ARG A 297 -19.43 6.72 13.07
N GLY A 298 -18.66 5.71 12.68
CA GLY A 298 -18.07 4.80 13.63
C GLY A 298 -17.46 3.55 13.01
N TRP A 299 -17.02 2.68 13.89
CA TRP A 299 -16.45 1.37 13.54
C TRP A 299 -17.46 0.27 13.83
N PHE A 300 -17.54 -0.69 12.92
CA PHE A 300 -18.33 -1.92 13.12
C PHE A 300 -17.42 -3.14 13.01
N VAL A 301 -17.83 -4.25 13.65
CA VAL A 301 -17.09 -5.51 13.57
C VAL A 301 -17.37 -6.18 12.24
N GLN A 302 -16.37 -6.21 11.38
CA GLN A 302 -16.45 -6.85 10.07
C GLN A 302 -16.16 -8.35 10.16
N TYR A 303 -15.12 -8.75 10.90
CA TYR A 303 -14.75 -10.16 11.10
C TYR A 303 -14.40 -10.43 12.56
N ARG A 304 -14.67 -11.67 12.97
CA ARG A 304 -14.20 -12.23 14.24
C ARG A 304 -13.16 -13.30 13.93
N VAL A 305 -11.96 -13.08 14.42
CA VAL A 305 -10.78 -13.94 14.19
C VAL A 305 -10.56 -14.84 15.39
N ASP A 306 -10.17 -16.08 15.12
CA ASP A 306 -9.76 -17.05 16.12
C ASP A 306 -8.57 -17.84 15.56
N ILE A 307 -7.39 -17.57 16.07
CA ILE A 307 -6.12 -18.20 15.64
C ILE A 307 -5.66 -19.34 16.54
N ASP A 308 -6.53 -19.90 17.38
CA ASP A 308 -6.19 -21.03 18.26
C ASP A 308 -5.66 -22.25 17.49
N ALA A 309 -6.26 -22.54 16.34
CA ALA A 309 -5.79 -23.63 15.49
C ALA A 309 -4.34 -23.40 14.99
N ILE A 310 -3.96 -22.15 14.68
CA ILE A 310 -2.60 -21.79 14.28
C ILE A 310 -1.66 -21.97 15.48
N ARG A 311 -2.02 -21.45 16.64
CA ARG A 311 -1.23 -21.59 17.87
C ARG A 311 -0.99 -23.06 18.22
N ASN A 312 -2.00 -23.92 18.05
CA ASN A 312 -1.87 -25.35 18.33
C ASN A 312 -0.99 -26.08 17.31
N ALA A 313 -1.00 -25.62 16.03
CA ALA A 313 -0.16 -26.19 14.97
C ALA A 313 1.30 -25.70 15.04
N PHE A 314 1.52 -24.49 15.54
CA PHE A 314 2.85 -23.84 15.58
C PHE A 314 3.20 -23.40 16.99
N LEU A 315 3.75 -24.32 17.78
CA LEU A 315 4.14 -24.06 19.17
C LEU A 315 5.27 -23.02 19.28
N GLU A 316 5.99 -22.76 18.21
CA GLU A 316 7.02 -21.73 18.11
C GLU A 316 6.45 -20.30 18.30
N MET A 317 5.14 -20.12 18.17
CA MET A 317 4.48 -18.87 18.53
C MET A 317 4.53 -18.58 20.03
N ILE A 318 4.77 -19.58 20.87
CA ILE A 318 4.79 -19.47 22.32
C ILE A 318 6.21 -19.11 22.76
N ARG A 319 6.37 -17.93 23.34
CA ARG A 319 7.63 -17.52 23.97
C ARG A 319 7.70 -18.08 25.39
N SER A 320 8.13 -19.33 25.53
CA SER A 320 8.22 -20.02 26.82
C SER A 320 9.19 -19.38 27.83
N SER A 321 10.04 -18.44 27.38
CA SER A 321 10.93 -17.66 28.24
C SER A 321 10.22 -16.46 28.89
N LEU A 322 9.02 -16.11 28.48
CA LEU A 322 8.22 -15.02 29.05
C LEU A 322 7.17 -15.58 30.00
N ASP A 323 6.79 -14.74 30.97
CA ASP A 323 5.64 -15.04 31.82
C ASP A 323 4.35 -15.12 30.97
N PRO A 324 3.47 -16.11 31.23
CA PRO A 324 2.21 -16.20 30.51
C PRO A 324 1.29 -14.96 30.60
N SER A 325 1.52 -14.07 31.56
CA SER A 325 0.83 -12.76 31.65
C SER A 325 1.44 -11.68 30.78
N ASP A 326 2.59 -11.93 30.14
CA ASP A 326 3.23 -10.98 29.25
C ASP A 326 2.42 -10.81 27.96
N LEU A 327 2.24 -9.56 27.52
CA LEU A 327 1.50 -9.22 26.29
C LEU A 327 2.19 -9.75 25.01
N HIS A 328 3.49 -10.06 25.10
CA HIS A 328 4.28 -10.62 24.01
C HIS A 328 4.44 -12.14 24.11
N TYR A 329 3.69 -12.81 24.98
CA TYR A 329 3.75 -14.25 25.15
C TYR A 329 3.49 -15.04 23.87
N TYR A 330 2.53 -14.57 23.04
CA TYR A 330 2.35 -15.05 21.68
C TYR A 330 3.07 -14.16 20.68
N GLN A 331 3.94 -14.78 19.88
CA GLN A 331 4.70 -14.10 18.83
C GLN A 331 4.00 -14.25 17.50
N PHE A 332 3.26 -13.22 17.11
CA PHE A 332 2.75 -13.06 15.75
C PHE A 332 2.59 -11.59 15.39
N VAL A 333 2.62 -11.31 14.11
CA VAL A 333 2.40 -9.97 13.54
C VAL A 333 1.38 -10.09 12.42
N ILE A 334 0.44 -9.15 12.35
CA ILE A 334 -0.50 -9.04 11.24
C ILE A 334 0.20 -8.23 10.15
N LEU A 335 0.50 -8.86 9.01
CA LEU A 335 1.20 -8.26 7.90
C LEU A 335 0.25 -7.55 6.93
N GLY A 336 -0.99 -8.03 6.85
CA GLY A 336 -1.97 -7.46 5.97
C GLY A 336 -3.34 -8.12 6.11
N LEU A 337 -4.35 -7.35 5.75
CA LEU A 337 -5.71 -7.79 5.57
C LEU A 337 -6.07 -7.65 4.10
N ILE A 338 -6.51 -8.74 3.49
CA ILE A 338 -6.86 -8.79 2.08
C ILE A 338 -8.35 -9.09 1.95
N ARG A 339 -9.10 -8.11 1.48
CA ARG A 339 -10.48 -8.33 1.08
C ARG A 339 -10.55 -8.77 -0.37
N GLU A 340 -11.34 -9.80 -0.61
CA GLU A 340 -11.61 -10.31 -1.95
C GLU A 340 -13.01 -9.89 -2.42
N GLU A 341 -13.30 -10.09 -3.69
CA GLU A 341 -14.62 -9.77 -4.26
C GLU A 341 -15.73 -10.56 -3.61
N LYS A 342 -15.47 -11.83 -3.44
CA LYS A 342 -16.26 -12.69 -2.60
C LYS A 342 -15.71 -12.59 -1.19
N ASP A 343 -16.43 -11.99 -0.30
CA ASP A 343 -16.01 -11.78 1.09
C ASP A 343 -15.53 -13.08 1.78
N GLU A 344 -16.08 -14.22 1.34
CA GLU A 344 -15.72 -15.57 1.76
C GLU A 344 -14.25 -15.94 1.49
N GLU A 345 -13.63 -15.33 0.49
CA GLU A 345 -12.24 -15.54 0.10
C GLU A 345 -11.29 -14.59 0.83
N SER A 346 -11.82 -13.62 1.59
CA SER A 346 -11.06 -12.64 2.35
C SER A 346 -10.23 -13.30 3.46
N PHE A 347 -9.04 -12.73 3.73
CA PHE A 347 -8.07 -13.38 4.62
C PHE A 347 -7.12 -12.40 5.31
N LEU A 348 -6.55 -12.85 6.42
CA LEU A 348 -5.38 -12.23 7.05
C LEU A 348 -4.09 -12.89 6.56
N VAL A 349 -3.05 -12.09 6.47
CA VAL A 349 -1.67 -12.56 6.34
C VAL A 349 -0.96 -12.32 7.68
N LEU A 350 -0.52 -13.41 8.28
CA LEU A 350 0.14 -13.43 9.58
C LEU A 350 1.60 -13.86 9.41
N HIS A 351 2.50 -13.19 10.12
CA HIS A 351 3.85 -13.67 10.35
C HIS A 351 3.93 -14.32 11.73
N ILE A 352 4.42 -15.52 11.76
CA ILE A 352 4.80 -16.25 12.98
C ILE A 352 6.28 -16.63 12.87
N PRO A 353 6.95 -17.09 13.93
CA PRO A 353 8.35 -17.48 13.85
C PRO A 353 8.63 -18.47 12.72
N GLY A 354 9.41 -18.03 11.73
CA GLY A 354 9.82 -18.84 10.59
C GLY A 354 8.84 -18.96 9.44
N LYS A 355 7.61 -18.44 9.54
CA LYS A 355 6.58 -18.66 8.52
C LYS A 355 5.66 -17.45 8.30
N VAL A 356 5.16 -17.34 7.08
CA VAL A 356 4.01 -16.48 6.75
C VAL A 356 2.81 -17.36 6.45
N ILE A 357 1.69 -17.03 7.07
CA ILE A 357 0.46 -17.83 7.05
C ILE A 357 -0.70 -16.99 6.50
N ARG A 358 -1.51 -17.58 5.64
CA ARG A 358 -2.82 -17.08 5.25
C ARG A 358 -3.89 -17.70 6.14
N TYR A 359 -4.73 -16.86 6.75
CA TYR A 359 -5.88 -17.27 7.54
C TYR A 359 -7.17 -16.75 6.88
N ASN A 360 -8.08 -17.66 6.52
CA ASN A 360 -9.37 -17.32 5.92
C ASN A 360 -10.41 -17.00 6.99
N PHE A 361 -11.10 -15.87 6.84
CA PHE A 361 -12.06 -15.39 7.85
C PHE A 361 -13.30 -16.28 8.00
N ARG A 362 -13.81 -16.83 6.91
CA ARG A 362 -15.07 -17.56 6.90
C ARG A 362 -14.93 -18.96 7.50
N ASN A 363 -14.04 -19.76 6.94
CA ASN A 363 -13.89 -21.16 7.35
C ASN A 363 -12.84 -21.37 8.43
N LYS A 364 -12.16 -20.29 8.86
CA LYS A 364 -11.08 -20.30 9.88
C LYS A 364 -9.93 -21.24 9.53
N SER A 365 -9.83 -21.66 8.27
CA SER A 365 -8.71 -22.45 7.79
C SER A 365 -7.47 -21.60 7.64
N PHE A 366 -6.31 -22.21 7.77
CA PHE A 366 -5.03 -21.56 7.50
C PHE A 366 -4.16 -22.42 6.61
N ARG A 367 -3.22 -21.77 5.94
CA ARG A 367 -2.16 -22.44 5.17
C ARG A 367 -0.88 -21.63 5.21
N GLU A 368 0.23 -22.32 5.12
CA GLU A 368 1.54 -21.70 4.94
C GLU A 368 1.65 -21.11 3.54
N LEU A 369 2.17 -19.88 3.47
CA LEU A 369 2.43 -19.19 2.21
C LEU A 369 3.92 -19.19 1.88
N PHE A 370 4.76 -18.98 2.91
CA PHE A 370 6.18 -18.76 2.70
C PHE A 370 6.99 -19.05 3.98
N ASP A 371 8.15 -19.69 3.82
CA ASP A 371 9.11 -19.84 4.91
C ASP A 371 10.02 -18.60 4.97
N VAL A 372 10.10 -17.99 6.13
CA VAL A 372 10.91 -16.80 6.37
C VAL A 372 12.03 -17.15 7.35
N PRO A 373 13.28 -16.70 7.14
CA PRO A 373 14.29 -16.80 8.20
C PRO A 373 13.74 -16.22 9.51
N ARG A 374 14.11 -16.79 10.65
CA ARG A 374 13.63 -16.37 11.98
C ARG A 374 13.98 -14.92 12.35
N ALA A 375 14.69 -14.20 11.48
CA ALA A 375 14.98 -12.78 11.65
C ALA A 375 13.68 -11.95 11.60
N LEU A 376 13.61 -10.92 12.44
CA LEU A 376 12.48 -10.01 12.51
C LEU A 376 12.19 -9.37 11.14
N ILE A 377 10.94 -9.46 10.69
CA ILE A 377 10.43 -8.64 9.59
C ILE A 377 10.22 -7.22 10.16
N MET A 378 11.02 -6.27 9.68
CA MET A 378 10.99 -4.90 10.21
C MET A 378 9.90 -4.03 9.58
N SER A 379 9.56 -4.27 8.31
CA SER A 379 8.54 -3.49 7.60
C SER A 379 7.91 -4.33 6.50
N VAL A 380 6.62 -4.15 6.32
CA VAL A 380 5.85 -4.82 5.27
C VAL A 380 5.08 -3.77 4.48
N PHE A 381 5.15 -3.85 3.16
CA PHE A 381 4.42 -2.96 2.27
C PHE A 381 3.52 -3.78 1.36
N LEU A 382 2.23 -3.50 1.41
CA LEU A 382 1.24 -4.10 0.52
C LEU A 382 1.32 -3.41 -0.85
N LEU A 383 1.69 -4.15 -1.89
CA LEU A 383 1.70 -3.63 -3.25
C LEU A 383 0.38 -3.98 -3.94
N LYS A 384 -0.36 -2.95 -4.30
CA LYS A 384 -1.49 -3.04 -5.23
C LYS A 384 -0.96 -2.70 -6.62
N VAL A 385 -0.81 -3.70 -7.50
CA VAL A 385 -0.50 -3.48 -8.92
C VAL A 385 -1.81 -3.35 -9.68
N ARG A 386 -2.00 -2.25 -10.37
CA ARG A 386 -3.13 -2.03 -11.27
C ARG A 386 -2.78 -2.37 -12.71
#